data_7945694c0ae6e445734ef8246998aa79
#
_entry.id   7945694c0ae6e445734ef8246998aa79
#
_cell.length_a   1.000
_cell.length_b   1.000
_cell.length_c   1.000
_cell.angle_alpha   90.00
_cell.angle_beta   90.00
_cell.angle_gamma   90.00
#
_symmetry.space_group_name_H-M   'P 1'
#
loop_
_entity.id
_entity.type
_entity.pdbx_description
1 polymer ?
#
loop_
_entity_poly.entity_id
_entity_poly.type
_entity_poly.pdbx_seq_one_letter_code
_entity_poly.pdbx_strand_id
1 'polypeptide(L)'
;MKTTWKDYQKDIADDRYYYARSCIRQNFFPGSEAAFLNIIGNDLGRNIREDAQHTSCTGIGYHGDIVPLETIMTVVARQFSLMTEAGYENFIPSCITSFGIYSETLEMWHDFPEMEEQAREYLYKATGREFKKPKSLAHTSDVIFHHREEIAAKAKHLLVNAETGKPLNVVEHIGCHYAKIFPKAGIGGSEFPYVLAGMIESWGGNVVDYPERRHCCGFGFRNYLVQANRGYSVANSKKKLESMAPYKPDFIVANCPGCAMFLDKWQYTVSEMEGTTYGQNGQGIPVLTYEEMAGLVLGYDPWDLGMQMHQVAVEPLLEKMGVPYDPSTKYLGKNGKFIGQPEPTAIGCYQK
;
A
#
# COMPACT_ATOMS: atom_id res chain seq x y z
N MET A 1 11.40 -5.42 28.35
CA MET A 1 11.51 -6.53 27.38
C MET A 1 11.06 -5.98 26.05
N LYS A 2 11.86 -6.11 24.98
CA LYS A 2 11.37 -5.82 23.64
C LYS A 2 10.40 -6.94 23.29
N THR A 3 9.12 -6.63 23.18
CA THR A 3 8.11 -7.53 22.65
C THR A 3 8.52 -7.89 21.22
N THR A 4 8.70 -9.17 20.92
CA THR A 4 9.09 -9.59 19.59
C THR A 4 7.84 -9.64 18.69
N TRP A 5 8.00 -9.41 17.40
CA TRP A 5 6.89 -9.51 16.44
C TRP A 5 6.17 -10.87 16.49
N LYS A 6 6.87 -11.93 16.95
CA LYS A 6 6.31 -13.26 17.16
C LYS A 6 5.20 -13.30 18.21
N ASP A 7 5.18 -12.33 19.12
CA ASP A 7 4.15 -12.23 20.16
C ASP A 7 2.82 -11.66 19.60
N TYR A 8 2.84 -11.16 18.36
CA TYR A 8 1.69 -10.58 17.66
C TYR A 8 1.43 -11.31 16.34
N GLN A 9 1.43 -12.63 16.38
CA GLN A 9 1.07 -13.43 15.21
C GLN A 9 -0.40 -13.24 14.89
N LYS A 10 -0.66 -12.99 13.62
CA LYS A 10 -2.00 -12.92 13.06
C LYS A 10 -2.28 -14.24 12.34
N ASP A 11 -3.44 -14.80 12.58
CA ASP A 11 -3.92 -15.94 11.81
C ASP A 11 -4.29 -15.48 10.40
N ILE A 12 -3.45 -15.82 9.43
CA ILE A 12 -3.61 -15.45 8.03
C ILE A 12 -3.89 -16.74 7.26
N ALA A 13 -4.98 -16.74 6.51
CA ALA A 13 -5.29 -17.86 5.62
C ALA A 13 -4.16 -18.09 4.61
N ASP A 14 -3.93 -19.34 4.24
CA ASP A 14 -2.79 -19.74 3.43
C ASP A 14 -3.09 -19.86 1.93
N ASP A 15 -4.36 -20.04 1.53
CA ASP A 15 -4.68 -20.53 0.19
C ASP A 15 -5.78 -19.80 -0.58
N ARG A 16 -6.75 -19.19 0.09
CA ARG A 16 -7.93 -18.61 -0.56
C ARG A 16 -8.27 -17.23 -0.05
N TYR A 17 -8.30 -16.26 -0.97
CA TYR A 17 -8.47 -14.84 -0.63
C TYR A 17 -9.55 -14.18 -1.49
N TYR A 18 -10.44 -13.41 -0.86
CA TYR A 18 -11.29 -12.45 -1.54
C TYR A 18 -10.64 -11.07 -1.49
N TYR A 19 -10.20 -10.59 -2.64
CA TYR A 19 -9.45 -9.34 -2.79
C TYR A 19 -10.37 -8.13 -2.87
N ALA A 20 -10.16 -7.17 -1.98
CA ALA A 20 -10.89 -5.91 -1.97
C ALA A 20 -10.03 -4.76 -2.50
N ARG A 21 -10.48 -4.18 -3.60
CA ARG A 21 -9.77 -3.15 -4.37
C ARG A 21 -9.57 -1.84 -3.61
N SER A 22 -8.52 -1.12 -3.97
CA SER A 22 -8.21 0.22 -3.46
C SER A 22 -8.33 1.28 -4.55
N CYS A 23 -9.07 2.36 -4.28
CA CYS A 23 -9.21 3.48 -5.23
C CYS A 23 -7.86 4.19 -5.49
N ILE A 24 -7.03 4.36 -4.46
CA ILE A 24 -5.71 5.00 -4.62
C ILE A 24 -4.78 4.10 -5.44
N ARG A 25 -4.77 2.80 -5.15
CA ARG A 25 -3.91 1.86 -5.86
C ARG A 25 -4.25 1.79 -7.34
N GLN A 26 -5.52 1.62 -7.67
CA GLN A 26 -5.98 1.57 -9.06
C GLN A 26 -5.63 2.82 -9.87
N ASN A 27 -5.67 3.99 -9.23
CA ASN A 27 -5.43 5.26 -9.94
C ASN A 27 -3.96 5.68 -9.98
N PHE A 28 -3.17 5.35 -8.96
CA PHE A 28 -1.80 5.84 -8.83
C PHE A 28 -0.74 4.74 -8.93
N PHE A 29 -1.08 3.51 -8.58
CA PHE A 29 -0.16 2.37 -8.57
C PHE A 29 -0.81 1.11 -9.17
N PRO A 30 -1.32 1.16 -10.42
CA PRO A 30 -1.98 0.00 -11.04
C PRO A 30 -1.04 -1.20 -11.19
N GLY A 31 0.25 -0.96 -11.40
CA GLY A 31 1.27 -2.00 -11.43
C GLY A 31 1.40 -2.75 -10.12
N SER A 32 1.29 -2.05 -8.97
CA SER A 32 1.28 -2.69 -7.64
C SER A 32 0.10 -3.64 -7.45
N GLU A 33 -1.10 -3.25 -7.92
CA GLU A 33 -2.28 -4.13 -7.85
C GLU A 33 -2.08 -5.38 -8.71
N ALA A 34 -1.63 -5.20 -9.95
CA ALA A 34 -1.33 -6.30 -10.85
C ALA A 34 -0.23 -7.21 -10.29
N ALA A 35 0.82 -6.63 -9.70
CA ALA A 35 1.90 -7.39 -9.07
C ALA A 35 1.37 -8.26 -7.92
N PHE A 36 0.56 -7.72 -7.01
CA PHE A 36 -0.02 -8.50 -5.92
C PHE A 36 -0.81 -9.70 -6.44
N LEU A 37 -1.72 -9.47 -7.39
CA LEU A 37 -2.57 -10.51 -7.96
C LEU A 37 -1.73 -11.60 -8.66
N ASN A 38 -0.69 -11.20 -9.38
CA ASN A 38 0.21 -12.14 -10.06
C ASN A 38 1.09 -12.92 -9.06
N ILE A 39 1.66 -12.25 -8.07
CA ILE A 39 2.50 -12.90 -7.04
C ILE A 39 1.67 -13.97 -6.33
N ILE A 40 0.52 -13.61 -5.78
CA ILE A 40 -0.29 -14.54 -5.00
C ILE A 40 -0.95 -15.59 -5.89
N GLY A 41 -1.54 -15.20 -7.03
CA GLY A 41 -2.27 -16.11 -7.90
C GLY A 41 -1.38 -17.00 -8.75
N ASN A 42 -0.42 -16.41 -9.46
CA ASN A 42 0.39 -17.11 -10.45
C ASN A 42 1.68 -17.70 -9.84
N ASP A 43 2.49 -16.88 -9.17
CA ASP A 43 3.79 -17.32 -8.66
C ASP A 43 3.66 -18.26 -7.47
N LEU A 44 2.72 -17.98 -6.56
CA LEU A 44 2.48 -18.78 -5.36
C LEU A 44 1.33 -19.79 -5.52
N GLY A 45 0.55 -19.72 -6.61
CA GLY A 45 -0.52 -20.68 -6.94
C GLY A 45 -1.70 -20.63 -5.97
N ARG A 46 -1.93 -19.49 -5.29
CA ARG A 46 -3.05 -19.34 -4.36
C ARG A 46 -4.32 -18.92 -5.09
N ASN A 47 -5.46 -19.29 -4.54
CA ASN A 47 -6.76 -18.93 -5.11
C ASN A 47 -7.16 -17.51 -4.65
N ILE A 48 -7.06 -16.55 -5.56
CA ILE A 48 -7.45 -15.18 -5.31
C ILE A 48 -8.63 -14.79 -6.19
N ARG A 49 -9.67 -14.24 -5.57
CA ARG A 49 -10.88 -13.77 -6.25
C ARG A 49 -10.97 -12.26 -6.21
N GLU A 50 -11.01 -11.68 -7.38
CA GLU A 50 -11.36 -10.30 -7.61
C GLU A 50 -12.80 -10.21 -8.14
N ASP A 51 -13.60 -9.25 -7.69
CA ASP A 51 -14.97 -9.07 -8.15
C ASP A 51 -15.16 -7.67 -8.77
N ALA A 52 -15.68 -7.63 -10.01
CA ALA A 52 -15.96 -6.38 -10.70
C ALA A 52 -17.05 -5.52 -10.02
N GLN A 53 -17.92 -6.13 -9.21
CA GLN A 53 -18.93 -5.42 -8.44
C GLN A 53 -18.38 -4.83 -7.14
N HIS A 54 -17.15 -5.18 -6.76
CA HIS A 54 -16.52 -4.60 -5.58
C HIS A 54 -16.28 -3.11 -5.83
N THR A 55 -16.80 -2.28 -4.94
CA THR A 55 -16.53 -0.83 -4.94
C THR A 55 -15.40 -0.52 -3.97
N SER A 56 -14.70 0.59 -4.18
CA SER A 56 -13.75 1.09 -3.18
C SER A 56 -14.48 1.33 -1.84
N CYS A 57 -13.70 1.33 -0.76
CA CYS A 57 -14.21 1.59 0.58
C CYS A 57 -14.74 3.02 0.71
N THR A 58 -15.52 3.22 1.76
CA THR A 58 -16.05 4.52 2.16
C THR A 58 -15.07 5.35 3.00
N GLY A 59 -13.74 5.08 2.90
CA GLY A 59 -12.72 5.65 3.76
C GLY A 59 -12.73 7.18 3.85
N ILE A 60 -12.88 7.84 2.73
CA ILE A 60 -13.00 9.30 2.68
C ILE A 60 -14.30 9.75 3.38
N GLY A 61 -15.40 9.06 3.12
CA GLY A 61 -16.70 9.36 3.72
C GLY A 61 -16.68 9.23 5.25
N TYR A 62 -16.05 8.19 5.75
CA TYR A 62 -15.91 7.90 7.18
C TYR A 62 -14.95 8.89 7.88
N HIS A 63 -13.69 8.92 7.47
CA HIS A 63 -12.69 9.77 8.13
C HIS A 63 -12.89 11.27 7.91
N GLY A 64 -13.65 11.64 6.88
CA GLY A 64 -14.03 13.02 6.61
C GLY A 64 -15.31 13.48 7.31
N ASP A 65 -16.03 12.58 8.01
CA ASP A 65 -17.36 12.87 8.57
C ASP A 65 -18.36 13.36 7.49
N ILE A 66 -18.32 12.74 6.30
CA ILE A 66 -19.13 13.18 5.15
C ILE A 66 -20.36 12.28 4.99
N VAL A 67 -20.26 11.02 5.40
CA VAL A 67 -21.30 9.99 5.22
C VAL A 67 -21.71 9.44 6.59
N PRO A 68 -23.03 9.28 6.86
CA PRO A 68 -23.52 8.69 8.10
C PRO A 68 -22.94 7.29 8.35
N LEU A 69 -22.69 6.97 9.62
CA LEU A 69 -22.05 5.72 10.03
C LEU A 69 -22.83 4.48 9.57
N GLU A 70 -24.17 4.55 9.63
CA GLU A 70 -25.06 3.46 9.18
C GLU A 70 -24.87 3.16 7.68
N THR A 71 -24.65 4.20 6.88
CA THR A 71 -24.36 4.06 5.44
C THR A 71 -23.00 3.40 5.23
N ILE A 72 -21.99 3.80 6.01
CA ILE A 72 -20.64 3.19 5.97
C ILE A 72 -20.75 1.69 6.28
N MET A 73 -21.40 1.34 7.39
CA MET A 73 -21.57 -0.06 7.80
C MET A 73 -22.36 -0.88 6.78
N THR A 74 -23.38 -0.29 6.15
CA THR A 74 -24.14 -0.94 5.08
C THR A 74 -23.27 -1.20 3.86
N VAL A 75 -22.38 -0.29 3.48
CA VAL A 75 -21.42 -0.51 2.39
C VAL A 75 -20.40 -1.59 2.76
N VAL A 76 -19.91 -1.62 3.99
CA VAL A 76 -19.04 -2.72 4.48
C VAL A 76 -19.78 -4.05 4.39
N ALA A 77 -21.02 -4.12 4.88
CA ALA A 77 -21.88 -5.30 4.78
C ALA A 77 -22.05 -5.75 3.32
N ARG A 78 -22.23 -4.82 2.39
CA ARG A 78 -22.30 -5.13 0.95
C ARG A 78 -21.00 -5.76 0.43
N GLN A 79 -19.84 -5.30 0.85
CA GLN A 79 -18.57 -5.91 0.44
C GLN A 79 -18.45 -7.35 0.96
N PHE A 80 -18.87 -7.58 2.19
CA PHE A 80 -18.90 -8.93 2.76
C PHE A 80 -19.96 -9.83 2.10
N SER A 81 -21.07 -9.25 1.59
CA SER A 81 -22.05 -10.04 0.84
C SER A 81 -21.48 -10.57 -0.48
N LEU A 82 -20.70 -9.74 -1.19
CA LEU A 82 -20.03 -10.17 -2.43
C LEU A 82 -19.03 -11.31 -2.16
N MET A 83 -18.25 -11.21 -1.08
CA MET A 83 -17.36 -12.28 -0.63
C MET A 83 -18.16 -13.56 -0.32
N THR A 84 -19.28 -13.43 0.40
CA THR A 84 -20.15 -14.55 0.79
C THR A 84 -20.74 -15.24 -0.44
N GLU A 85 -21.28 -14.48 -1.39
CA GLU A 85 -21.83 -14.98 -2.65
C GLU A 85 -20.78 -15.69 -3.50
N ALA A 86 -19.55 -15.21 -3.49
CA ALA A 86 -18.41 -15.83 -4.16
C ALA A 86 -17.90 -17.11 -3.45
N GLY A 87 -18.42 -17.45 -2.27
CA GLY A 87 -18.02 -18.62 -1.50
C GLY A 87 -16.66 -18.50 -0.84
N TYR A 88 -16.24 -17.27 -0.49
CA TYR A 88 -14.98 -16.98 0.21
C TYR A 88 -15.25 -16.61 1.66
N GLU A 89 -14.23 -16.80 2.51
CA GLU A 89 -14.29 -16.50 3.94
C GLU A 89 -13.15 -15.58 4.41
N ASN A 90 -12.09 -15.43 3.60
CA ASN A 90 -10.92 -14.61 3.93
C ASN A 90 -10.92 -13.34 3.10
N PHE A 91 -11.08 -12.20 3.76
CA PHE A 91 -11.20 -10.89 3.12
C PHE A 91 -9.90 -10.12 3.22
N ILE A 92 -9.34 -9.70 2.08
CA ILE A 92 -8.04 -9.02 2.03
C ILE A 92 -8.15 -7.66 1.33
N PRO A 93 -8.34 -6.56 2.10
CA PRO A 93 -8.30 -5.21 1.56
C PRO A 93 -6.88 -4.79 1.18
N SER A 94 -6.76 -4.10 0.04
CA SER A 94 -5.49 -3.65 -0.53
C SER A 94 -5.11 -2.21 -0.15
N CYS A 95 -5.82 -1.60 0.79
CA CYS A 95 -5.55 -0.27 1.32
C CYS A 95 -5.65 -0.27 2.84
N ILE A 96 -4.68 0.35 3.49
CA ILE A 96 -4.64 0.45 4.95
C ILE A 96 -5.87 1.19 5.51
N THR A 97 -6.38 2.19 4.80
CA THR A 97 -7.60 2.90 5.20
C THR A 97 -8.81 1.98 5.13
N SER A 98 -8.94 1.20 4.07
CA SER A 98 -10.01 0.20 3.95
C SER A 98 -9.89 -0.87 5.03
N PHE A 99 -8.68 -1.39 5.26
CA PHE A 99 -8.40 -2.35 6.32
C PHE A 99 -8.84 -1.81 7.69
N GLY A 100 -8.52 -0.55 7.97
CA GLY A 100 -8.94 0.11 9.20
C GLY A 100 -10.46 0.15 9.36
N ILE A 101 -11.20 0.56 8.33
CA ILE A 101 -12.66 0.65 8.38
C ILE A 101 -13.31 -0.71 8.54
N TYR A 102 -12.85 -1.73 7.82
CA TYR A 102 -13.37 -3.08 7.98
C TYR A 102 -13.08 -3.64 9.38
N SER A 103 -11.88 -3.38 9.92
CA SER A 103 -11.50 -3.78 11.27
C SER A 103 -12.38 -3.11 12.32
N GLU A 104 -12.56 -1.78 12.20
CA GLU A 104 -13.37 -1.00 13.12
C GLU A 104 -14.85 -1.39 13.06
N THR A 105 -15.39 -1.60 11.86
CA THR A 105 -16.78 -2.04 11.70
C THR A 105 -17.01 -3.40 12.36
N LEU A 106 -16.08 -4.35 12.19
CA LEU A 106 -16.19 -5.66 12.84
C LEU A 106 -16.10 -5.58 14.37
N GLU A 107 -15.25 -4.68 14.90
CA GLU A 107 -15.14 -4.43 16.34
C GLU A 107 -16.43 -3.77 16.87
N MET A 108 -16.95 -2.74 16.18
CA MET A 108 -18.22 -2.13 16.54
C MET A 108 -19.39 -3.12 16.51
N TRP A 109 -19.44 -4.01 15.54
CA TRP A 109 -20.48 -5.05 15.48
C TRP A 109 -20.31 -6.13 16.56
N HIS A 110 -19.10 -6.33 17.06
CA HIS A 110 -18.88 -7.18 18.21
C HIS A 110 -19.37 -6.54 19.51
N ASP A 111 -19.07 -5.26 19.71
CA ASP A 111 -19.40 -4.51 20.92
C ASP A 111 -20.87 -4.04 20.95
N PHE A 112 -21.45 -3.78 19.78
CA PHE A 112 -22.81 -3.29 19.57
C PHE A 112 -23.55 -4.11 18.52
N PRO A 113 -24.06 -5.33 18.86
CA PRO A 113 -24.70 -6.24 17.89
C PRO A 113 -25.90 -5.63 17.16
N GLU A 114 -26.57 -4.65 17.75
CA GLU A 114 -27.68 -3.92 17.12
C GLU A 114 -27.25 -3.15 15.88
N MET A 115 -26.01 -2.69 15.79
CA MET A 115 -25.47 -2.02 14.62
C MET A 115 -25.27 -3.01 13.45
N GLU A 116 -24.88 -4.24 13.76
CA GLU A 116 -24.80 -5.31 12.74
C GLU A 116 -26.19 -5.64 12.20
N GLU A 117 -27.17 -5.80 13.10
CA GLU A 117 -28.57 -6.09 12.72
C GLU A 117 -29.13 -4.99 11.80
N GLN A 118 -28.90 -3.73 12.15
CA GLN A 118 -29.30 -2.59 11.32
C GLN A 118 -28.62 -2.60 9.94
N ALA A 119 -27.33 -2.91 9.88
CA ALA A 119 -26.61 -3.00 8.61
C ALA A 119 -27.15 -4.15 7.73
N ARG A 120 -27.55 -5.30 8.35
CA ARG A 120 -28.21 -6.41 7.68
C ARG A 120 -29.55 -6.02 7.10
N GLU A 121 -30.38 -5.35 7.88
CA GLU A 121 -31.68 -4.86 7.46
C GLU A 121 -31.57 -3.88 6.29
N TYR A 122 -30.68 -2.91 6.39
CA TYR A 122 -30.49 -1.90 5.34
C TYR A 122 -29.94 -2.52 4.05
N LEU A 123 -28.95 -3.41 4.16
CA LEU A 123 -28.44 -4.15 3.01
C LEU A 123 -29.52 -4.97 2.32
N TYR A 124 -30.31 -5.73 3.08
CA TYR A 124 -31.38 -6.57 2.54
C TYR A 124 -32.46 -5.71 1.85
N LYS A 125 -32.90 -4.64 2.49
CA LYS A 125 -33.88 -3.69 1.89
C LYS A 125 -33.38 -3.07 0.60
N ALA A 126 -32.10 -2.71 0.53
CA ALA A 126 -31.51 -2.06 -0.61
C ALA A 126 -31.18 -2.98 -1.78
N THR A 127 -30.82 -4.24 -1.49
CA THR A 127 -30.20 -5.13 -2.49
C THR A 127 -30.75 -6.54 -2.51
N GLY A 128 -31.51 -6.97 -1.52
CA GLY A 128 -31.94 -8.37 -1.32
C GLY A 128 -30.80 -9.31 -0.90
N ARG A 129 -29.63 -8.78 -0.55
CA ARG A 129 -28.43 -9.57 -0.21
C ARG A 129 -28.31 -9.83 1.29
N GLU A 130 -27.68 -10.95 1.62
CA GLU A 130 -27.24 -11.29 2.96
C GLU A 130 -25.71 -11.43 2.99
N PHE A 131 -25.11 -11.34 4.16
CA PHE A 131 -23.68 -11.50 4.31
C PHE A 131 -23.31 -12.36 5.53
N LYS A 132 -22.12 -12.96 5.44
CA LYS A 132 -21.39 -13.51 6.57
C LYS A 132 -20.19 -12.62 6.86
N LYS A 133 -19.87 -12.43 8.14
CA LYS A 133 -18.61 -11.79 8.53
C LYS A 133 -17.44 -12.63 8.01
N PRO A 134 -16.34 -12.00 7.57
CA PRO A 134 -15.16 -12.76 7.17
C PRO A 134 -14.62 -13.56 8.35
N LYS A 135 -14.15 -14.76 8.08
CA LYS A 135 -13.45 -15.60 9.05
C LYS A 135 -12.09 -15.02 9.40
N SER A 136 -11.41 -14.47 8.40
CA SER A 136 -10.18 -13.69 8.60
C SER A 136 -10.22 -12.40 7.81
N LEU A 137 -9.67 -11.35 8.43
CA LEU A 137 -9.44 -10.05 7.82
C LEU A 137 -7.94 -9.75 7.92
N ALA A 138 -7.25 -9.70 6.78
CA ALA A 138 -5.83 -9.41 6.71
C ALA A 138 -5.58 -8.35 5.62
N HIS A 139 -4.68 -7.40 5.86
CA HIS A 139 -4.24 -6.50 4.79
C HIS A 139 -3.36 -7.25 3.78
N THR A 140 -3.35 -6.83 2.52
CA THR A 140 -2.51 -7.47 1.50
C THR A 140 -1.01 -7.50 1.86
N SER A 141 -0.51 -6.54 2.67
CA SER A 141 0.85 -6.62 3.21
C SER A 141 1.05 -7.78 4.19
N ASP A 142 0.00 -8.16 4.94
CA ASP A 142 0.08 -9.30 5.85
C ASP A 142 0.22 -10.61 5.05
N VAL A 143 -0.48 -10.69 3.92
CA VAL A 143 -0.42 -11.86 3.02
C VAL A 143 0.96 -11.98 2.38
N ILE A 144 1.53 -10.89 1.86
CA ILE A 144 2.92 -10.91 1.33
C ILE A 144 3.92 -11.27 2.43
N PHE A 145 3.75 -10.72 3.64
CA PHE A 145 4.60 -11.07 4.79
C PHE A 145 4.48 -12.55 5.16
N HIS A 146 3.27 -13.09 5.16
CA HIS A 146 3.04 -14.51 5.43
C HIS A 146 3.82 -15.40 4.47
N HIS A 147 3.82 -15.05 3.19
CA HIS A 147 4.52 -15.78 2.13
C HIS A 147 5.96 -15.29 1.84
N ARG A 148 6.54 -14.42 2.68
CA ARG A 148 7.85 -13.77 2.40
C ARG A 148 9.00 -14.74 2.18
N GLU A 149 9.01 -15.88 2.88
CA GLU A 149 10.04 -16.90 2.74
C GLU A 149 9.89 -17.68 1.41
N GLU A 150 8.65 -17.94 0.99
CA GLU A 150 8.37 -18.55 -0.30
C GLU A 150 8.76 -17.61 -1.45
N ILE A 151 8.51 -16.31 -1.29
CA ILE A 151 8.97 -15.27 -2.22
C ILE A 151 10.51 -15.22 -2.25
N ALA A 152 11.15 -15.25 -1.07
CA ALA A 152 12.62 -15.27 -0.96
C ALA A 152 13.22 -16.48 -1.70
N ALA A 153 12.60 -17.65 -1.61
CA ALA A 153 13.04 -18.85 -2.29
C ALA A 153 12.95 -18.75 -3.83
N LYS A 154 12.12 -17.86 -4.35
CA LYS A 154 11.93 -17.59 -5.78
C LYS A 154 12.63 -16.30 -6.25
N ALA A 155 13.36 -15.62 -5.36
CA ALA A 155 13.98 -14.33 -5.64
C ALA A 155 14.97 -14.42 -6.81
N LYS A 156 14.86 -13.48 -7.74
CA LYS A 156 15.82 -13.23 -8.81
C LYS A 156 16.77 -12.09 -8.47
N HIS A 157 16.25 -11.12 -7.71
CA HIS A 157 17.01 -10.01 -7.17
C HIS A 157 16.80 -9.93 -5.66
N LEU A 158 17.88 -9.73 -4.92
CA LEU A 158 17.81 -9.41 -3.51
C LEU A 158 17.88 -7.90 -3.30
N LEU A 159 17.52 -7.41 -2.14
CA LEU A 159 17.63 -6.00 -1.76
C LEU A 159 19.09 -5.67 -1.37
N VAL A 160 19.99 -5.89 -2.31
CA VAL A 160 21.44 -5.66 -2.19
C VAL A 160 21.96 -4.83 -3.35
N ASN A 161 23.04 -4.13 -3.14
CA ASN A 161 23.78 -3.50 -4.22
C ASN A 161 24.45 -4.61 -5.04
N ALA A 162 24.13 -4.72 -6.31
CA ALA A 162 24.59 -5.81 -7.20
C ALA A 162 26.10 -5.85 -7.41
N GLU A 163 26.78 -4.70 -7.34
CA GLU A 163 28.24 -4.61 -7.51
C GLU A 163 29.00 -5.02 -6.24
N THR A 164 28.48 -4.60 -5.07
CA THR A 164 29.21 -4.75 -3.80
C THR A 164 28.69 -5.88 -2.92
N GLY A 165 27.49 -6.42 -3.23
CA GLY A 165 26.79 -7.41 -2.41
C GLY A 165 26.28 -6.88 -1.06
N LYS A 166 26.41 -5.57 -0.78
CA LYS A 166 25.97 -4.99 0.50
C LYS A 166 24.47 -4.81 0.52
N PRO A 167 23.80 -5.08 1.66
CA PRO A 167 22.39 -4.77 1.84
C PRO A 167 22.07 -3.32 1.51
N LEU A 168 20.95 -3.08 0.84
CA LEU A 168 20.38 -1.74 0.65
C LEU A 168 19.81 -1.24 1.98
N ASN A 169 20.01 0.03 2.27
CA ASN A 169 19.43 0.70 3.42
C ASN A 169 17.98 1.11 3.11
N VAL A 170 17.04 0.43 3.74
CA VAL A 170 15.61 0.65 3.49
C VAL A 170 14.96 1.26 4.71
N VAL A 171 14.26 2.37 4.55
CA VAL A 171 13.37 2.91 5.56
C VAL A 171 11.94 2.46 5.29
N GLU A 172 11.25 2.03 6.34
CA GLU A 172 9.85 1.65 6.22
C GLU A 172 8.91 2.76 6.66
N HIS A 173 7.75 2.80 6.03
CA HIS A 173 6.63 3.62 6.48
C HIS A 173 5.36 2.79 6.62
N ILE A 174 4.98 2.53 7.86
CA ILE A 174 3.73 1.85 8.20
C ILE A 174 2.59 2.86 8.23
N GLY A 175 1.54 2.60 7.46
CA GLY A 175 0.33 3.43 7.46
C GLY A 175 -0.34 3.45 8.84
N CYS A 176 -0.79 4.64 9.27
CA CYS A 176 -1.31 4.85 10.62
C CYS A 176 -2.55 4.00 10.93
N HIS A 177 -3.43 3.75 9.95
CA HIS A 177 -4.62 2.91 10.13
C HIS A 177 -4.29 1.41 10.31
N TYR A 178 -3.06 1.00 10.01
CA TYR A 178 -2.63 -0.38 10.22
C TYR A 178 -2.24 -0.66 11.66
N ALA A 179 -1.55 0.26 12.32
CA ALA A 179 -0.92 -0.01 13.60
C ALA A 179 -1.33 0.93 14.74
N LYS A 180 -1.68 2.21 14.43
CA LYS A 180 -1.99 3.19 15.48
C LYS A 180 -3.45 3.21 15.88
N ILE A 181 -4.36 3.10 14.90
CA ILE A 181 -5.80 3.18 15.13
C ILE A 181 -6.33 1.83 15.60
N PHE A 182 -5.82 0.74 15.01
CA PHE A 182 -6.21 -0.63 15.34
C PHE A 182 -5.00 -1.45 15.80
N PRO A 183 -4.54 -1.26 17.05
CA PRO A 183 -3.27 -1.84 17.50
C PRO A 183 -3.20 -3.37 17.46
N LYS A 184 -4.33 -4.05 17.55
CA LYS A 184 -4.40 -5.52 17.52
C LYS A 184 -4.46 -6.10 16.09
N ALA A 185 -4.70 -5.26 15.09
CA ALA A 185 -4.93 -5.73 13.72
C ALA A 185 -3.65 -5.97 12.92
N GLY A 186 -2.54 -5.31 13.27
CA GLY A 186 -1.27 -5.35 12.54
C GLY A 186 -0.26 -6.35 13.09
N ILE A 187 0.58 -6.90 12.21
CA ILE A 187 1.71 -7.75 12.58
C ILE A 187 2.76 -6.93 13.32
N GLY A 188 3.16 -7.37 14.51
CA GLY A 188 4.09 -6.66 15.40
C GLY A 188 3.42 -5.64 16.32
N GLY A 189 2.11 -5.46 16.21
CA GLY A 189 1.32 -4.54 17.03
C GLY A 189 1.61 -3.06 16.73
N SER A 190 1.10 -2.18 17.60
CA SER A 190 1.18 -0.72 17.38
C SER A 190 2.57 -0.13 17.65
N GLU A 191 3.30 -0.68 18.62
CA GLU A 191 4.57 -0.11 19.05
C GLU A 191 5.73 -0.54 18.15
N PHE A 192 5.71 -1.78 17.68
CA PHE A 192 6.76 -2.36 16.86
C PHE A 192 6.18 -3.10 15.64
N PRO A 193 5.49 -2.39 14.74
CA PRO A 193 4.98 -3.02 13.53
C PRO A 193 6.14 -3.61 12.73
N TYR A 194 6.04 -4.89 12.38
CA TYR A 194 7.15 -5.65 11.81
C TYR A 194 6.90 -6.09 10.36
N VAL A 195 5.69 -5.88 9.86
CA VAL A 195 5.26 -6.40 8.55
C VAL A 195 6.20 -6.03 7.41
N LEU A 196 6.64 -4.78 7.31
CA LEU A 196 7.58 -4.35 6.26
C LEU A 196 9.02 -4.71 6.61
N ALA A 197 9.43 -4.51 7.86
CA ALA A 197 10.76 -4.86 8.32
C ALA A 197 11.08 -6.34 8.04
N GLY A 198 10.14 -7.24 8.35
CA GLY A 198 10.33 -8.66 8.11
C GLY A 198 10.45 -9.04 6.62
N MET A 199 9.74 -8.35 5.73
CA MET A 199 9.92 -8.53 4.28
C MET A 199 11.32 -8.07 3.83
N ILE A 200 11.72 -6.86 4.26
CA ILE A 200 13.02 -6.28 3.92
C ILE A 200 14.15 -7.22 4.34
N GLU A 201 14.12 -7.69 5.59
CA GLU A 201 15.14 -8.59 6.16
C GLU A 201 15.15 -9.95 5.44
N SER A 202 13.96 -10.54 5.17
CA SER A 202 13.87 -11.82 4.45
C SER A 202 14.42 -11.75 3.02
N TRP A 203 14.45 -10.57 2.44
CA TRP A 203 14.94 -10.35 1.06
C TRP A 203 16.32 -9.71 1.00
N GLY A 204 17.06 -9.70 2.13
CA GLY A 204 18.47 -9.32 2.19
C GLY A 204 18.73 -7.83 2.39
N GLY A 205 17.71 -7.01 2.59
CA GLY A 205 17.85 -5.58 2.88
C GLY A 205 18.17 -5.29 4.35
N ASN A 206 18.64 -4.08 4.61
CA ASN A 206 18.90 -3.55 5.94
C ASN A 206 17.83 -2.54 6.34
N VAL A 207 17.07 -2.82 7.39
CA VAL A 207 16.05 -1.91 7.93
C VAL A 207 16.74 -0.80 8.72
N VAL A 208 16.52 0.43 8.27
CA VAL A 208 17.07 1.62 8.92
C VAL A 208 16.05 2.21 9.88
N ASP A 209 16.40 2.29 11.14
CA ASP A 209 15.59 3.00 12.14
C ASP A 209 15.89 4.50 12.12
N TYR A 210 14.87 5.33 12.33
CA TYR A 210 14.99 6.78 12.34
C TYR A 210 13.93 7.38 13.29
N PRO A 211 14.18 8.58 13.88
CA PRO A 211 13.34 9.11 14.97
C PRO A 211 11.86 9.23 14.63
N GLU A 212 11.53 9.73 13.44
CA GLU A 212 10.13 9.95 13.02
C GLU A 212 9.54 8.77 12.24
N ARG A 213 10.06 7.55 12.45
CA ARG A 213 9.58 6.32 11.78
C ARG A 213 8.07 6.17 11.90
N ARG A 214 7.49 6.53 13.04
CA ARG A 214 6.06 6.41 13.35
C ARG A 214 5.25 7.67 13.09
N HIS A 215 5.89 8.74 12.62
CA HIS A 215 5.22 9.98 12.30
C HIS A 215 4.33 9.81 11.05
N CYS A 216 3.19 10.53 11.02
CA CYS A 216 2.27 10.52 9.88
C CYS A 216 2.97 11.00 8.60
N CYS A 217 2.64 10.38 7.44
CA CYS A 217 3.13 10.85 6.14
C CYS A 217 2.53 12.19 5.68
N GLY A 218 1.46 12.64 6.33
CA GLY A 218 0.74 13.85 5.95
C GLY A 218 -0.52 13.61 5.10
N PHE A 219 -0.78 12.39 4.66
CA PHE A 219 -1.97 12.08 3.84
C PHE A 219 -3.30 12.21 4.58
N GLY A 220 -3.34 12.46 5.88
CA GLY A 220 -4.59 12.56 6.65
C GLY A 220 -5.71 13.25 5.84
N PHE A 221 -6.84 12.58 5.63
CA PHE A 221 -7.89 12.98 4.67
C PHE A 221 -8.35 14.42 4.87
N ARG A 222 -8.60 14.84 6.10
CA ARG A 222 -8.98 16.23 6.37
C ARG A 222 -7.91 17.22 5.92
N ASN A 223 -6.65 16.94 6.20
CA ASN A 223 -5.55 17.82 5.87
C ASN A 223 -5.33 17.93 4.36
N TYR A 224 -5.57 16.84 3.62
CA TYR A 224 -5.41 16.85 2.18
C TYR A 224 -6.62 17.44 1.43
N LEU A 225 -7.83 17.08 1.84
CA LEU A 225 -9.06 17.51 1.17
C LEU A 225 -9.36 18.99 1.44
N VAL A 226 -9.06 19.49 2.64
CA VAL A 226 -9.27 20.89 2.97
C VAL A 226 -8.07 21.71 2.53
N GLN A 227 -8.25 22.54 1.49
CA GLN A 227 -7.18 23.32 0.90
C GLN A 227 -6.39 24.16 1.92
N ALA A 228 -7.07 24.75 2.91
CA ALA A 228 -6.44 25.51 3.99
C ALA A 228 -5.47 24.69 4.84
N ASN A 229 -5.63 23.36 4.88
CA ASN A 229 -4.83 22.46 5.71
C ASN A 229 -3.73 21.73 4.95
N ARG A 230 -3.60 21.95 3.63
CA ARG A 230 -2.55 21.28 2.83
C ARG A 230 -1.14 21.58 3.31
N GLY A 231 -0.91 22.77 3.84
CA GLY A 231 0.37 23.13 4.47
C GLY A 231 0.77 22.20 5.62
N TYR A 232 -0.18 21.74 6.43
CA TYR A 232 0.09 20.76 7.48
C TYR A 232 0.49 19.40 6.91
N SER A 233 -0.13 18.98 5.81
CA SER A 233 0.24 17.74 5.13
C SER A 233 1.68 17.79 4.61
N VAL A 234 2.06 18.87 3.95
CA VAL A 234 3.43 19.08 3.45
C VAL A 234 4.42 19.15 4.62
N ALA A 235 4.11 19.86 5.70
CA ALA A 235 4.95 19.97 6.88
C ALA A 235 5.21 18.60 7.55
N ASN A 236 4.20 17.73 7.61
CA ASN A 236 4.36 16.38 8.13
C ASN A 236 5.29 15.54 7.24
N SER A 237 5.11 15.60 5.92
CA SER A 237 5.99 14.90 4.97
C SER A 237 7.42 15.42 5.08
N LYS A 238 7.61 16.75 5.13
CA LYS A 238 8.92 17.40 5.31
C LYS A 238 9.61 16.90 6.56
N LYS A 239 8.95 16.97 7.72
CA LYS A 239 9.50 16.52 9.00
C LYS A 239 9.97 15.07 8.93
N LYS A 240 9.21 14.21 8.28
CA LYS A 240 9.55 12.80 8.12
C LYS A 240 10.77 12.62 7.21
N LEU A 241 10.81 13.30 6.07
CA LEU A 241 11.93 13.24 5.13
C LEU A 241 13.23 13.78 5.75
N GLU A 242 13.17 14.90 6.46
CA GLU A 242 14.31 15.47 7.20
C GLU A 242 14.84 14.50 8.25
N SER A 243 13.95 13.77 8.93
CA SER A 243 14.32 12.80 9.96
C SER A 243 15.03 11.57 9.41
N MET A 244 14.71 11.13 8.19
CA MET A 244 15.33 9.95 7.58
C MET A 244 16.57 10.26 6.73
N ALA A 245 16.67 11.45 6.17
CA ALA A 245 17.75 11.86 5.26
C ALA A 245 19.18 11.64 5.81
N PRO A 246 19.49 11.92 7.12
CA PRO A 246 20.82 11.69 7.67
C PRO A 246 21.29 10.23 7.62
N TYR A 247 20.33 9.28 7.54
CA TYR A 247 20.63 7.84 7.49
C TYR A 247 20.89 7.34 6.06
N LYS A 248 20.78 8.21 5.06
CA LYS A 248 21.06 7.94 3.65
C LYS A 248 20.38 6.67 3.14
N PRO A 249 19.06 6.56 3.28
CA PRO A 249 18.34 5.40 2.77
C PRO A 249 18.46 5.32 1.24
N ASP A 250 18.45 4.09 0.72
CA ASP A 250 18.40 3.83 -0.71
C ASP A 250 16.98 3.99 -1.26
N PHE A 251 15.98 3.61 -0.45
CA PHE A 251 14.58 3.85 -0.76
C PHE A 251 13.67 3.77 0.48
N ILE A 252 12.44 4.23 0.31
CA ILE A 252 11.35 4.14 1.28
C ILE A 252 10.39 3.05 0.80
N VAL A 253 9.97 2.13 1.68
CA VAL A 253 8.85 1.23 1.38
C VAL A 253 7.65 1.56 2.25
N ALA A 254 6.45 1.57 1.66
CA ALA A 254 5.21 1.86 2.36
C ALA A 254 4.15 0.76 2.14
N ASN A 255 3.37 0.43 3.19
CA ASN A 255 2.25 -0.51 3.05
C ASN A 255 0.91 0.17 2.77
N CYS A 256 0.88 1.49 2.72
CA CYS A 256 -0.30 2.27 2.39
C CYS A 256 -0.09 2.99 1.06
N PRO A 257 -0.95 2.78 0.04
CA PRO A 257 -0.79 3.44 -1.25
C PRO A 257 -0.94 4.97 -1.15
N GLY A 258 -1.77 5.48 -0.24
CA GLY A 258 -1.86 6.91 0.04
C GLY A 258 -0.58 7.47 0.64
N CYS A 259 0.09 6.72 1.51
CA CYS A 259 1.37 7.13 2.07
C CYS A 259 2.50 7.10 1.02
N ALA A 260 2.53 6.06 0.18
CA ALA A 260 3.48 5.97 -0.92
C ALA A 260 3.34 7.18 -1.86
N MET A 261 2.11 7.46 -2.32
CA MET A 261 1.82 8.62 -3.16
C MET A 261 2.27 9.94 -2.52
N PHE A 262 2.03 10.11 -1.22
CA PHE A 262 2.38 11.36 -0.53
C PHE A 262 3.87 11.53 -0.35
N LEU A 263 4.57 10.50 0.11
CA LEU A 263 6.02 10.54 0.30
C LEU A 263 6.76 10.71 -1.04
N ASP A 264 6.23 10.15 -2.11
CA ASP A 264 6.77 10.34 -3.45
C ASP A 264 6.53 11.79 -3.95
N LYS A 265 5.27 12.20 -4.01
CA LYS A 265 4.87 13.51 -4.57
C LYS A 265 5.38 14.71 -3.76
N TRP A 266 5.30 14.65 -2.42
CA TRP A 266 5.65 15.80 -1.60
C TRP A 266 7.14 16.02 -1.47
N GLN A 267 8.01 15.06 -1.76
CA GLN A 267 9.44 15.32 -1.88
C GLN A 267 9.71 16.36 -2.93
N TYR A 268 9.09 16.25 -4.10
CA TYR A 268 9.21 17.25 -5.16
C TYR A 268 8.70 18.63 -4.69
N THR A 269 7.51 18.70 -4.12
CA THR A 269 6.93 19.94 -3.62
C THR A 269 7.78 20.59 -2.53
N VAL A 270 8.31 19.82 -1.57
CA VAL A 270 9.19 20.34 -0.52
C VAL A 270 10.51 20.82 -1.14
N SER A 271 11.06 20.10 -2.09
CA SER A 271 12.29 20.49 -2.77
C SER A 271 12.15 21.82 -3.51
N GLU A 272 11.04 22.02 -4.21
CA GLU A 272 10.75 23.29 -4.88
C GLU A 272 10.55 24.47 -3.90
N MET A 273 9.80 24.24 -2.81
CA MET A 273 9.48 25.29 -1.84
C MET A 273 10.69 25.73 -0.99
N GLU A 274 11.55 24.79 -0.64
CA GLU A 274 12.62 24.98 0.34
C GLU A 274 14.01 25.02 -0.31
N GLY A 275 14.12 24.76 -1.60
CA GLY A 275 15.40 24.61 -2.28
C GLY A 275 16.26 23.46 -1.74
N THR A 276 15.62 22.46 -1.11
CA THR A 276 16.29 21.32 -0.46
C THR A 276 15.95 20.06 -1.22
N THR A 277 16.96 19.27 -1.56
CA THR A 277 16.76 17.95 -2.18
C THR A 277 17.11 16.85 -1.19
N TYR A 278 16.33 15.78 -1.20
CA TYR A 278 16.59 14.60 -0.41
C TYR A 278 17.29 13.52 -1.25
N GLY A 279 17.71 12.45 -0.59
CA GLY A 279 18.38 11.32 -1.24
C GLY A 279 19.90 11.54 -1.43
N GLN A 280 20.59 10.45 -1.77
CA GLN A 280 22.05 10.43 -1.80
C GLN A 280 22.64 11.31 -2.91
N ASN A 281 21.91 11.47 -4.02
CA ASN A 281 22.34 12.21 -5.20
C ASN A 281 21.56 13.50 -5.43
N GLY A 282 20.79 13.96 -4.45
CA GLY A 282 19.93 15.13 -4.63
C GLY A 282 18.74 14.90 -5.58
N GLN A 283 18.40 13.68 -5.89
CA GLN A 283 17.32 13.30 -6.80
C GLN A 283 16.04 12.83 -6.07
N GLY A 284 16.03 12.94 -4.76
CA GLY A 284 14.98 12.38 -3.91
C GLY A 284 15.33 10.99 -3.40
N ILE A 285 14.50 10.48 -2.49
CA ILE A 285 14.58 9.10 -2.01
C ILE A 285 13.46 8.33 -2.71
N PRO A 286 13.75 7.34 -3.56
CA PRO A 286 12.73 6.53 -4.22
C PRO A 286 11.71 5.96 -3.22
N VAL A 287 10.43 5.97 -3.56
CA VAL A 287 9.36 5.45 -2.72
C VAL A 287 8.68 4.30 -3.44
N LEU A 288 8.70 3.11 -2.85
CA LEU A 288 8.05 1.93 -3.39
C LEU A 288 6.87 1.50 -2.51
N THR A 289 5.88 0.92 -3.12
CA THR A 289 4.95 0.06 -2.41
C THR A 289 5.62 -1.29 -2.11
N TYR A 290 5.13 -2.03 -1.11
CA TYR A 290 5.70 -3.34 -0.78
C TYR A 290 5.46 -4.38 -1.90
N GLU A 291 4.44 -4.19 -2.73
CA GLU A 291 4.20 -5.06 -3.90
C GLU A 291 5.20 -4.80 -5.01
N GLU A 292 5.54 -3.54 -5.25
CA GLU A 292 6.60 -3.18 -6.20
C GLU A 292 7.93 -3.75 -5.73
N MET A 293 8.24 -3.61 -4.43
CA MET A 293 9.43 -4.23 -3.84
C MET A 293 9.42 -5.75 -4.00
N ALA A 294 8.31 -6.42 -3.72
CA ALA A 294 8.17 -7.87 -3.91
C ALA A 294 8.31 -8.29 -5.38
N GLY A 295 7.70 -7.52 -6.28
CA GLY A 295 7.80 -7.75 -7.73
C GLY A 295 9.24 -7.62 -8.25
N LEU A 296 9.99 -6.61 -7.78
CA LEU A 296 11.41 -6.46 -8.09
C LEU A 296 12.22 -7.67 -7.59
N VAL A 297 11.96 -8.13 -6.38
CA VAL A 297 12.61 -9.32 -5.80
C VAL A 297 12.35 -10.55 -6.68
N LEU A 298 11.13 -10.74 -7.16
CA LEU A 298 10.77 -11.84 -8.07
C LEU A 298 11.27 -11.64 -9.52
N GLY A 299 11.82 -10.46 -9.83
CA GLY A 299 12.36 -10.13 -11.15
C GLY A 299 11.29 -9.77 -12.17
N TYR A 300 10.22 -9.12 -11.72
CA TYR A 300 9.25 -8.49 -12.60
C TYR A 300 9.89 -7.31 -13.34
N ASP A 301 9.44 -7.06 -14.55
CA ASP A 301 9.88 -5.88 -15.29
C ASP A 301 9.43 -4.61 -14.57
N PRO A 302 10.33 -3.66 -14.27
CA PRO A 302 9.97 -2.42 -13.58
C PRO A 302 8.87 -1.63 -14.28
N TRP A 303 8.77 -1.70 -15.60
CA TRP A 303 7.69 -1.08 -16.35
C TRP A 303 6.32 -1.68 -15.98
N ASP A 304 6.22 -3.00 -15.88
CA ASP A 304 4.98 -3.70 -15.52
C ASP A 304 4.60 -3.43 -14.06
N LEU A 305 5.58 -3.12 -13.21
CA LEU A 305 5.36 -2.65 -11.84
C LEU A 305 4.89 -1.20 -11.75
N GLY A 306 4.95 -0.44 -12.86
CA GLY A 306 4.53 0.96 -12.89
C GLY A 306 5.59 1.96 -12.42
N MET A 307 6.88 1.58 -12.42
CA MET A 307 7.99 2.43 -11.95
C MET A 307 8.06 3.78 -12.66
N GLN A 308 7.61 3.88 -13.89
CA GLN A 308 7.52 5.12 -14.67
C GLN A 308 6.49 6.13 -14.13
N MET A 309 5.64 5.73 -13.18
CA MET A 309 4.59 6.58 -12.60
C MET A 309 5.05 7.33 -11.33
N HIS A 310 6.23 6.99 -10.81
CA HIS A 310 6.80 7.67 -9.65
C HIS A 310 7.25 9.09 -9.99
N GLN A 311 7.09 10.01 -9.04
CA GLN A 311 7.57 11.39 -9.18
C GLN A 311 9.07 11.49 -8.88
N VAL A 312 9.54 10.72 -7.92
CA VAL A 312 10.96 10.59 -7.60
C VAL A 312 11.57 9.50 -8.49
N ALA A 313 12.69 9.82 -9.13
CA ALA A 313 13.39 8.89 -10.01
C ALA A 313 13.75 7.58 -9.29
N VAL A 314 13.34 6.46 -9.86
CA VAL A 314 13.62 5.11 -9.35
C VAL A 314 14.86 4.49 -10.00
N GLU A 315 15.33 5.05 -11.11
CA GLU A 315 16.47 4.58 -11.88
C GLU A 315 17.73 4.36 -11.02
N PRO A 316 18.11 5.27 -10.10
CA PRO A 316 19.29 5.06 -9.27
C PRO A 316 19.19 3.85 -8.34
N LEU A 317 17.97 3.51 -7.90
CA LEU A 317 17.72 2.31 -7.10
C LEU A 317 17.83 1.05 -7.96
N LEU A 318 17.19 1.05 -9.13
CA LEU A 318 17.21 -0.09 -10.05
C LEU A 318 18.62 -0.40 -10.54
N GLU A 319 19.42 0.63 -10.83
CA GLU A 319 20.84 0.50 -11.17
C GLU A 319 21.62 -0.15 -10.02
N LYS A 320 21.44 0.30 -8.78
CA LYS A 320 22.07 -0.31 -7.59
C LYS A 320 21.69 -1.78 -7.42
N MET A 321 20.45 -2.15 -7.72
CA MET A 321 19.97 -3.52 -7.66
C MET A 321 20.43 -4.37 -8.86
N GLY A 322 21.03 -3.77 -9.89
CA GLY A 322 21.36 -4.45 -11.13
C GLY A 322 20.11 -4.87 -11.93
N VAL A 323 19.01 -4.14 -11.77
CA VAL A 323 17.76 -4.39 -12.49
C VAL A 323 17.72 -3.52 -13.75
N PRO A 324 17.71 -4.13 -14.95
CA PRO A 324 17.63 -3.37 -16.19
C PRO A 324 16.31 -2.58 -16.28
N TYR A 325 16.42 -1.31 -16.61
CA TYR A 325 15.26 -0.46 -16.81
C TYR A 325 15.55 0.61 -17.86
N ASP A 326 14.85 0.52 -18.99
CA ASP A 326 14.88 1.53 -20.03
C ASP A 326 13.44 1.92 -20.42
N PRO A 327 12.88 2.98 -19.81
CA PRO A 327 11.53 3.41 -20.11
C PRO A 327 11.37 3.88 -21.56
N SER A 328 12.44 4.31 -22.22
CA SER A 328 12.37 4.83 -23.60
C SER A 328 11.93 3.76 -24.60
N THR A 329 12.28 2.50 -24.36
CA THR A 329 11.94 1.39 -25.26
C THR A 329 10.50 0.89 -25.12
N LYS A 330 9.89 1.13 -23.97
CA LYS A 330 8.54 0.62 -23.64
C LYS A 330 7.41 1.49 -24.18
N TYR A 331 7.69 2.75 -24.45
CA TYR A 331 6.70 3.66 -25.06
C TYR A 331 6.49 3.41 -26.55
N LEU A 332 7.38 2.66 -27.20
CA LEU A 332 7.34 2.44 -28.62
C LEU A 332 6.68 1.09 -28.95
N GLY A 333 5.55 1.12 -29.67
CA GLY A 333 4.97 -0.06 -30.26
C GLY A 333 5.86 -0.68 -31.35
N LYS A 334 5.50 -1.87 -31.82
CA LYS A 334 6.23 -2.60 -32.87
C LYS A 334 6.48 -1.79 -34.14
N ASN A 335 5.76 -0.71 -34.37
CA ASN A 335 5.85 0.23 -35.48
C ASN A 335 6.52 1.57 -35.11
N GLY A 336 7.19 1.65 -33.98
CA GLY A 336 7.88 2.86 -33.53
C GLY A 336 6.96 4.00 -33.06
N LYS A 337 5.65 3.72 -32.87
CA LYS A 337 4.70 4.68 -32.33
C LYS A 337 4.50 4.46 -30.83
N PHE A 338 4.31 5.57 -30.09
CA PHE A 338 3.98 5.50 -28.66
C PHE A 338 2.70 4.70 -28.44
N ILE A 339 2.76 3.72 -27.52
CA ILE A 339 1.60 2.97 -27.08
C ILE A 339 1.05 3.62 -25.82
N GLY A 340 -0.22 4.01 -25.87
CA GLY A 340 -0.98 4.44 -24.68
C GLY A 340 -0.65 5.79 -24.12
N GLN A 341 0.18 6.62 -24.75
CA GLN A 341 0.20 8.05 -24.47
C GLN A 341 -1.00 8.69 -25.14
N PRO A 342 -1.89 9.36 -24.38
CA PRO A 342 -2.88 10.23 -24.99
C PRO A 342 -2.14 11.29 -25.80
N GLU A 343 -2.71 11.66 -26.97
CA GLU A 343 -2.21 12.81 -27.72
C GLU A 343 -2.03 14.00 -26.77
N PRO A 344 -0.97 14.80 -26.89
CA PRO A 344 -0.67 15.92 -25.99
C PRO A 344 -1.87 16.88 -25.81
N THR A 345 -2.74 16.93 -26.79
CA THR A 345 -3.99 17.72 -26.77
C THR A 345 -5.08 17.16 -25.85
N ALA A 346 -5.01 15.87 -25.47
CA ALA A 346 -5.97 15.25 -24.55
C ALA A 346 -5.61 15.46 -23.06
N ILE A 347 -4.41 15.94 -22.76
CA ILE A 347 -3.92 16.18 -21.38
C ILE A 347 -3.90 17.69 -21.06
N GLY A 348 -4.84 18.44 -21.57
CA GLY A 348 -4.93 19.90 -21.32
C GLY A 348 -5.12 20.33 -19.85
N CYS A 349 -5.27 19.40 -18.93
CA CYS A 349 -5.36 19.67 -17.49
C CYS A 349 -4.03 19.54 -16.72
N TYR A 350 -2.94 19.11 -17.35
CA TYR A 350 -1.64 18.93 -16.71
C TYR A 350 -0.51 19.83 -17.29
N GLN A 351 -0.85 20.68 -18.25
CA GLN A 351 0.07 21.72 -18.70
C GLN A 351 -0.18 23.00 -17.90
N LYS A 352 0.24 23.04 -16.66
CA LYS A 352 0.74 24.26 -15.97
C LYS A 352 1.22 23.89 -14.58
#